data_4dc7778fffcde7d768b0b0823b21d3ce
#
_entry.id   4dc7778fffcde7d768b0b0823b21d3ce
#
_cell.length_a   1.000
_cell.length_b   1.000
_cell.length_c   1.000
_cell.angle_alpha   90.00
_cell.angle_beta   90.00
_cell.angle_gamma   90.00
#
_symmetry.space_group_name_H-M   'P 1'
#
loop_
_entity.id
_entity.type
_entity.pdbx_description
1 polymer ?
#
loop_
_entity_poly.entity_id
_entity_poly.type
_entity_poly.pdbx_seq_one_letter_code
_entity_poly.pdbx_strand_id
1 'polypeptide(L)'
;MRRLVAALVLASLAVSSVSPMVVAQVGQPDIVQEHWYHSYATLTLDVNEWADDYPEIVDLVVAGQTELGRNLWVLRISDWSEEFKPDGSEKDVVYIDGGHHGNEHLGTELAFLTAEFYIEGWESGEQEVIDVLTTTELHILVMLNADGNDIDTRWNINQVDLNRNYDHYWNTCPTTQPGSGAFSESETLANSVYMNTEVPDADLYVTMHTGVWIMLYPWGKWPEQPSDWELFHFIRDDVNSNISEIPIRNANQGLYPNCGTSRDYGYGVMGFPTFTFETDDEQWLLGTVEALSDRLGEEMDVMRYLIENVWYWRARLIVDSLVVENGEVRVSVSNLGRATTSNATLTYVSEEGETWLPIGFDPEDSPCDSAEIGFNYSAPGCGFGVNATNSTEITLDFGEAPISSAEGQFFLFYQKRVIDASTWVTEPVNDSVVEFDDRVERALSSPSVFLSMMCVLLASFGKRKED
;
A
#
# COMPACT_ATOMS: atom_id res chain seq x y z
N MET A 1 -12.25 5.18 30.28
CA MET A 1 -11.31 5.81 31.20
C MET A 1 -9.88 5.85 30.65
N ARG A 2 -9.55 5.06 29.63
CA ARG A 2 -8.21 5.04 28.96
C ARG A 2 -8.18 5.81 27.64
N ARG A 3 -9.34 6.15 27.10
CA ARG A 3 -9.57 7.00 25.92
C ARG A 3 -9.09 8.45 26.06
N LEU A 4 -8.67 8.75 27.25
CA LEU A 4 -7.98 10.01 27.52
C LEU A 4 -6.47 9.94 27.30
N VAL A 5 -5.87 8.86 26.80
CA VAL A 5 -4.42 8.75 26.86
C VAL A 5 -3.73 9.37 25.67
N ALA A 6 -4.24 9.32 24.44
CA ALA A 6 -3.60 10.06 23.34
C ALA A 6 -4.18 11.49 23.21
N ALA A 7 -5.48 11.67 23.27
CA ALA A 7 -6.02 13.02 23.56
C ALA A 7 -5.61 13.52 24.95
N LEU A 8 -5.27 12.64 25.94
CA LEU A 8 -4.65 13.01 27.21
C LEU A 8 -3.11 12.95 27.16
N VAL A 9 -2.46 12.28 26.24
CA VAL A 9 -1.05 12.56 25.97
C VAL A 9 -0.94 13.96 25.33
N LEU A 10 -1.74 14.29 24.34
CA LEU A 10 -1.82 15.64 23.81
C LEU A 10 -2.54 16.63 24.78
N ALA A 11 -3.62 16.26 25.46
CA ALA A 11 -4.32 17.11 26.43
C ALA A 11 -3.81 17.00 27.88
N SER A 12 -3.15 15.91 28.31
CA SER A 12 -2.44 15.87 29.60
C SER A 12 -1.09 16.57 29.54
N LEU A 13 -0.51 16.66 28.35
CA LEU A 13 0.60 17.56 28.10
C LEU A 13 0.15 19.04 28.23
N ALA A 14 -1.09 19.36 27.82
CA ALA A 14 -1.67 20.70 28.06
C ALA A 14 -2.15 20.97 29.49
N VAL A 15 -2.49 19.92 30.28
CA VAL A 15 -3.02 20.07 31.68
C VAL A 15 -1.91 19.88 32.71
N SER A 16 -0.81 19.23 32.41
CA SER A 16 0.36 19.13 33.33
C SER A 16 1.23 20.39 33.37
N SER A 17 0.77 21.50 32.81
CA SER A 17 1.42 22.81 32.84
C SER A 17 1.63 23.44 34.23
N VAL A 18 1.44 22.70 35.34
CA VAL A 18 1.72 23.14 36.70
C VAL A 18 2.93 22.44 37.34
N SER A 19 3.53 21.46 36.67
CA SER A 19 4.87 20.98 37.02
C SER A 19 5.91 21.84 36.36
N PRO A 20 7.05 22.15 36.97
CA PRO A 20 8.11 22.89 36.34
C PRO A 20 8.44 22.16 35.03
N MET A 21 8.33 22.87 33.90
CA MET A 21 8.76 22.36 32.63
C MET A 21 10.12 21.72 32.79
N VAL A 22 10.18 20.40 32.75
CA VAL A 22 11.42 19.71 32.49
C VAL A 22 11.67 19.98 31.00
N VAL A 23 12.40 21.05 30.72
CA VAL A 23 13.00 21.24 29.41
C VAL A 23 13.81 19.99 29.21
N ALA A 24 13.41 19.14 28.28
CA ALA A 24 14.21 17.99 27.90
C ALA A 24 15.61 18.53 27.58
N GLN A 25 16.56 18.28 28.44
CA GLN A 25 17.93 18.68 28.17
C GLN A 25 18.39 17.84 27.01
N VAL A 26 18.85 18.50 25.96
CA VAL A 26 19.54 17.85 24.84
C VAL A 26 20.54 16.85 25.42
N GLY A 27 20.35 15.55 25.13
CA GLY A 27 21.19 14.48 25.68
C GLY A 27 20.64 13.71 26.88
N GLN A 28 19.33 13.80 27.20
CA GLN A 28 18.67 12.95 28.18
C GLN A 28 17.50 12.17 27.53
N PRO A 29 17.77 11.12 26.74
CA PRO A 29 16.74 10.33 26.04
C PRO A 29 15.73 9.68 27.00
N ASP A 30 16.17 9.22 28.15
CA ASP A 30 15.36 8.44 29.09
C ASP A 30 14.13 9.17 29.60
N ILE A 31 14.18 10.49 29.76
CA ILE A 31 13.05 11.27 30.27
C ILE A 31 11.92 11.39 29.26
N VAL A 32 12.24 11.44 27.98
CA VAL A 32 11.25 11.53 26.91
C VAL A 32 10.60 10.16 26.73
N GLN A 33 11.39 9.09 26.69
CA GLN A 33 10.90 7.72 26.54
C GLN A 33 9.92 7.28 27.65
N GLU A 34 10.25 7.54 28.91
CA GLU A 34 9.41 7.14 30.04
C GLU A 34 8.02 7.79 30.04
N HIS A 35 7.82 8.88 29.32
CA HIS A 35 6.61 9.67 29.39
C HIS A 35 5.76 9.71 28.12
N TRP A 36 6.35 9.43 26.94
CA TRP A 36 5.70 9.70 25.67
C TRP A 36 5.59 8.50 24.75
N TYR A 37 6.43 7.48 24.96
CA TYR A 37 6.50 6.35 24.04
C TYR A 37 6.04 5.05 24.68
N HIS A 38 5.46 4.20 23.84
CA HIS A 38 5.12 2.85 24.25
C HIS A 38 6.40 2.02 24.38
N SER A 39 6.51 1.32 25.51
CA SER A 39 7.34 0.12 25.60
C SER A 39 6.62 -1.04 24.89
N TYR A 40 7.33 -2.10 24.52
CA TYR A 40 6.69 -3.32 24.02
C TYR A 40 5.57 -3.83 24.94
N ALA A 41 5.76 -3.71 26.27
CA ALA A 41 4.78 -4.18 27.24
C ALA A 41 3.49 -3.33 27.23
N THR A 42 3.60 -2.01 27.17
CA THR A 42 2.42 -1.13 27.12
C THR A 42 1.71 -1.24 25.79
N LEU A 43 2.45 -1.24 24.69
CA LEU A 43 1.91 -1.49 23.36
C LEU A 43 1.13 -2.81 23.30
N THR A 44 1.70 -3.90 23.86
CA THR A 44 1.00 -5.20 23.88
C THR A 44 -0.31 -5.15 24.64
N LEU A 45 -0.38 -4.37 25.74
CA LEU A 45 -1.63 -4.21 26.47
C LEU A 45 -2.67 -3.46 25.64
N ASP A 46 -2.30 -2.36 25.02
CA ASP A 46 -3.21 -1.49 24.30
C ASP A 46 -3.75 -2.17 23.04
N VAL A 47 -2.91 -2.86 22.23
CA VAL A 47 -3.39 -3.56 21.04
C VAL A 47 -4.30 -4.75 21.36
N ASN A 48 -4.07 -5.45 22.50
CA ASN A 48 -4.98 -6.51 22.94
C ASN A 48 -6.30 -5.94 23.48
N GLU A 49 -6.28 -4.81 24.20
CA GLU A 49 -7.49 -4.14 24.64
C GLU A 49 -8.33 -3.68 23.45
N TRP A 50 -7.73 -3.13 22.41
CA TRP A 50 -8.46 -2.75 21.19
C TRP A 50 -9.10 -3.95 20.47
N ALA A 51 -8.41 -5.08 20.40
CA ALA A 51 -8.97 -6.28 19.81
C ALA A 51 -10.13 -6.87 20.64
N ASP A 52 -10.07 -6.74 21.97
CA ASP A 52 -11.13 -7.17 22.87
C ASP A 52 -12.35 -6.21 22.89
N ASP A 53 -12.09 -4.90 22.79
CA ASP A 53 -13.12 -3.85 22.89
C ASP A 53 -13.82 -3.56 21.55
N TYR A 54 -13.14 -3.76 20.40
CA TYR A 54 -13.64 -3.45 19.05
C TYR A 54 -13.53 -4.61 18.05
N PRO A 55 -14.03 -5.82 18.42
CA PRO A 55 -13.85 -7.01 17.56
C PRO A 55 -14.53 -6.92 16.19
N GLU A 56 -15.45 -5.96 16.01
CA GLU A 56 -16.12 -5.72 14.73
C GLU A 56 -15.24 -5.01 13.69
N ILE A 57 -14.18 -4.30 14.14
CA ILE A 57 -13.26 -3.61 13.23
C ILE A 57 -11.79 -3.99 13.45
N VAL A 58 -11.42 -4.55 14.61
CA VAL A 58 -10.02 -4.88 14.93
C VAL A 58 -9.83 -6.38 14.99
N ASP A 59 -8.97 -6.90 14.12
CA ASP A 59 -8.45 -8.26 14.19
C ASP A 59 -6.93 -8.19 14.48
N LEU A 60 -6.52 -8.77 15.62
CA LEU A 60 -5.12 -8.74 16.07
C LEU A 60 -4.43 -10.05 15.74
N VAL A 61 -3.43 -9.99 14.87
CA VAL A 61 -2.67 -11.16 14.45
C VAL A 61 -1.18 -11.06 14.80
N VAL A 62 -0.50 -12.20 14.78
CA VAL A 62 0.95 -12.29 15.01
C VAL A 62 1.64 -12.62 13.70
N ALA A 63 2.38 -11.66 13.13
CA ALA A 63 3.17 -11.89 11.92
C ALA A 63 4.36 -12.84 12.14
N GLY A 64 4.88 -12.88 13.35
CA GLY A 64 6.02 -13.70 13.76
C GLY A 64 6.53 -13.31 15.13
N GLN A 65 7.79 -13.64 15.42
CA GLN A 65 8.42 -13.30 16.70
C GLN A 65 9.83 -12.77 16.48
N THR A 66 10.26 -11.87 17.37
CA THR A 66 11.66 -11.44 17.45
C THR A 66 12.56 -12.58 17.92
N GLU A 67 13.88 -12.38 17.86
CA GLU A 67 14.87 -13.35 18.37
C GLU A 67 14.66 -13.70 19.85
N LEU A 68 14.18 -12.78 20.67
CA LEU A 68 13.88 -13.03 22.07
C LEU A 68 12.46 -13.52 22.33
N GLY A 69 11.69 -13.80 21.27
CA GLY A 69 10.36 -14.39 21.32
C GLY A 69 9.23 -13.42 21.65
N ARG A 70 9.41 -12.11 21.42
CA ARG A 70 8.34 -11.12 21.48
C ARG A 70 7.49 -11.23 20.19
N ASN A 71 6.17 -11.20 20.34
CA ASN A 71 5.27 -11.24 19.20
C ASN A 71 5.37 -9.96 18.37
N LEU A 72 5.37 -10.12 17.06
CA LEU A 72 5.22 -9.02 16.10
C LEU A 72 3.73 -8.84 15.84
N TRP A 73 3.13 -7.90 16.56
CA TRP A 73 1.72 -7.62 16.52
C TRP A 73 1.34 -6.83 15.28
N VAL A 74 0.35 -7.31 14.53
CA VAL A 74 -0.29 -6.58 13.43
C VAL A 74 -1.75 -6.35 13.78
N LEU A 75 -2.14 -5.08 13.80
CA LEU A 75 -3.53 -4.66 13.84
C LEU A 75 -4.09 -4.67 12.42
N ARG A 76 -5.13 -5.45 12.18
CA ARG A 76 -5.92 -5.41 10.96
C ARG A 76 -7.20 -4.66 11.28
N ILE A 77 -7.38 -3.51 10.64
CA ILE A 77 -8.48 -2.58 10.96
C ILE A 77 -9.33 -2.35 9.72
N SER A 78 -10.60 -2.72 9.78
CA SER A 78 -11.59 -2.56 8.70
C SER A 78 -12.99 -2.81 9.26
N ASP A 79 -14.03 -2.42 8.56
CA ASP A 79 -15.37 -2.91 8.85
C ASP A 79 -15.52 -4.36 8.37
N TRP A 80 -15.33 -5.33 9.26
CA TRP A 80 -15.38 -6.76 8.95
C TRP A 80 -16.79 -7.30 8.74
N SER A 81 -17.84 -6.48 8.89
CA SER A 81 -19.20 -6.87 8.57
C SER A 81 -19.45 -6.99 7.07
N GLU A 82 -18.64 -6.33 6.26
CA GLU A 82 -18.69 -6.32 4.80
C GLU A 82 -17.34 -6.80 4.22
N GLU A 83 -17.39 -7.86 3.42
CA GLU A 83 -16.20 -8.43 2.76
C GLU A 83 -15.72 -7.57 1.58
N PHE A 84 -16.67 -6.92 0.90
CA PHE A 84 -16.45 -6.11 -0.30
C PHE A 84 -16.89 -4.67 -0.08
N LYS A 85 -16.40 -3.76 -0.94
CA LYS A 85 -16.91 -2.39 -1.02
C LYS A 85 -18.37 -2.36 -1.43
N PRO A 86 -19.08 -1.24 -1.22
CA PRO A 86 -20.49 -1.08 -1.64
C PRO A 86 -20.75 -1.28 -3.13
N ASP A 87 -19.74 -1.12 -3.99
CA ASP A 87 -19.81 -1.37 -5.43
C ASP A 87 -19.53 -2.84 -5.81
N GLY A 88 -19.22 -3.69 -4.82
CA GLY A 88 -18.91 -5.11 -4.98
C GLY A 88 -17.46 -5.39 -5.36
N SER A 89 -16.59 -4.40 -5.43
CA SER A 89 -15.14 -4.59 -5.62
C SER A 89 -14.44 -4.95 -4.30
N GLU A 90 -13.25 -5.52 -4.39
CA GLU A 90 -12.38 -5.80 -3.24
C GLU A 90 -11.97 -4.50 -2.55
N LYS A 91 -11.79 -4.54 -1.22
CA LYS A 91 -11.28 -3.40 -0.46
C LYS A 91 -9.86 -3.06 -0.88
N ASP A 92 -9.52 -1.77 -0.81
CA ASP A 92 -8.13 -1.35 -0.99
C ASP A 92 -7.32 -1.73 0.26
N VAL A 93 -6.06 -2.08 0.09
CA VAL A 93 -5.21 -2.56 1.19
C VAL A 93 -4.08 -1.58 1.44
N VAL A 94 -3.95 -1.13 2.69
CA VAL A 94 -2.84 -0.30 3.16
C VAL A 94 -2.01 -1.10 4.16
N TYR A 95 -0.71 -1.19 3.91
CA TYR A 95 0.23 -1.77 4.84
C TYR A 95 1.11 -0.67 5.47
N ILE A 96 1.24 -0.69 6.78
CA ILE A 96 2.09 0.23 7.54
C ILE A 96 2.96 -0.59 8.48
N ASP A 97 4.24 -0.29 8.56
CA ASP A 97 5.08 -0.79 9.64
C ASP A 97 5.89 0.31 10.30
N GLY A 98 6.19 0.13 11.58
CA GLY A 98 7.02 1.02 12.37
C GLY A 98 8.12 0.28 13.12
N GLY A 99 9.12 1.02 13.57
CA GLY A 99 10.10 0.50 14.49
C GLY A 99 11.09 -0.50 13.90
N HIS A 100 11.52 -0.38 12.65
CA HIS A 100 12.67 -1.12 12.12
C HIS A 100 13.92 -0.85 12.95
N HIS A 101 14.11 0.37 13.39
CA HIS A 101 15.16 0.76 14.30
C HIS A 101 14.58 0.98 15.70
N GLY A 102 15.12 0.26 16.69
CA GLY A 102 14.51 0.25 18.00
C GLY A 102 14.60 1.57 18.77
N ASN A 103 15.54 2.43 18.42
CA ASN A 103 15.69 3.77 19.00
C ASN A 103 14.95 4.88 18.24
N GLU A 104 14.19 4.54 17.19
CA GLU A 104 13.38 5.48 16.43
C GLU A 104 11.94 5.45 16.94
N HIS A 105 11.73 5.86 18.19
CA HIS A 105 10.48 5.70 18.92
C HIS A 105 9.32 6.45 18.26
N LEU A 106 9.55 7.65 17.74
CA LEU A 106 8.49 8.48 17.19
C LEU A 106 7.85 7.85 15.94
N GLY A 107 8.66 7.15 15.10
CA GLY A 107 8.12 6.39 13.98
C GLY A 107 7.19 5.25 14.42
N THR A 108 7.52 4.57 15.53
CA THR A 108 6.64 3.58 16.14
C THR A 108 5.35 4.21 16.64
N GLU A 109 5.44 5.37 17.32
CA GLU A 109 4.27 6.09 17.83
C GLU A 109 3.37 6.60 16.68
N LEU A 110 3.93 7.06 15.57
CA LEU A 110 3.12 7.50 14.43
C LEU A 110 2.31 6.34 13.83
N ALA A 111 2.88 5.13 13.77
CA ALA A 111 2.13 3.94 13.37
C ALA A 111 1.04 3.59 14.38
N PHE A 112 1.32 3.68 15.68
CA PHE A 112 0.35 3.47 16.75
C PHE A 112 -0.80 4.51 16.69
N LEU A 113 -0.48 5.79 16.60
CA LEU A 113 -1.44 6.88 16.51
C LEU A 113 -2.32 6.77 15.25
N THR A 114 -1.77 6.24 14.16
CA THR A 114 -2.56 5.95 12.96
C THR A 114 -3.64 4.92 13.26
N ALA A 115 -3.32 3.83 13.95
CA ALA A 115 -4.31 2.83 14.36
C ALA A 115 -5.35 3.42 15.33
N GLU A 116 -4.89 4.13 16.37
CA GLU A 116 -5.74 4.78 17.37
C GLU A 116 -6.75 5.73 16.72
N PHE A 117 -6.31 6.56 15.77
CA PHE A 117 -7.18 7.50 15.06
C PHE A 117 -8.38 6.81 14.39
N TYR A 118 -8.16 5.71 13.68
CA TYR A 118 -9.23 4.99 12.99
C TYR A 118 -10.14 4.23 13.97
N ILE A 119 -9.60 3.70 15.06
CA ILE A 119 -10.39 3.00 16.09
C ILE A 119 -11.27 4.00 16.87
N GLU A 120 -10.70 5.12 17.34
CA GLU A 120 -11.44 6.14 18.07
C GLU A 120 -12.47 6.87 17.18
N GLY A 121 -12.12 7.12 15.92
CA GLY A 121 -13.04 7.73 14.96
C GLY A 121 -14.24 6.83 14.65
N TRP A 122 -14.02 5.51 14.52
CA TRP A 122 -15.11 4.54 14.39
C TRP A 122 -16.04 4.57 15.60
N GLU A 123 -15.49 4.51 16.80
CA GLU A 123 -16.27 4.57 18.04
C GLU A 123 -17.07 5.86 18.17
N SER A 124 -16.46 6.98 17.79
CA SER A 124 -17.09 8.30 17.81
C SER A 124 -18.15 8.48 16.71
N GLY A 125 -18.21 7.55 15.76
CA GLY A 125 -19.13 7.62 14.61
C GLY A 125 -18.74 8.67 13.59
N GLU A 126 -17.45 8.93 13.41
CA GLU A 126 -16.94 9.88 12.42
C GLU A 126 -17.12 9.32 11.00
N GLN A 127 -17.93 10.01 10.18
CA GLN A 127 -18.33 9.49 8.88
C GLN A 127 -17.14 9.26 7.95
N GLU A 128 -16.12 10.11 7.97
CA GLU A 128 -14.91 9.97 7.17
C GLU A 128 -14.15 8.68 7.51
N VAL A 129 -14.06 8.34 8.81
CA VAL A 129 -13.42 7.09 9.26
C VAL A 129 -14.26 5.87 8.88
N ILE A 130 -15.59 5.94 9.03
CA ILE A 130 -16.51 4.87 8.62
C ILE A 130 -16.38 4.61 7.12
N ASP A 131 -16.35 5.66 6.30
CA ASP A 131 -16.21 5.55 4.86
C ASP A 131 -14.86 4.87 4.47
N VAL A 132 -13.77 5.21 5.15
CA VAL A 132 -12.46 4.56 4.96
C VAL A 132 -12.53 3.09 5.34
N LEU A 133 -12.98 2.74 6.55
CA LEU A 133 -12.97 1.36 7.02
C LEU A 133 -13.98 0.45 6.28
N THR A 134 -15.01 1.03 5.68
CA THR A 134 -15.94 0.29 4.80
C THR A 134 -15.28 -0.07 3.45
N THR A 135 -14.29 0.70 3.00
CA THR A 135 -13.68 0.54 1.66
C THR A 135 -12.23 0.09 1.68
N THR A 136 -11.60 0.05 2.86
CA THR A 136 -10.15 -0.16 3.01
C THR A 136 -9.85 -1.09 4.17
N GLU A 137 -8.84 -1.94 4.00
CA GLU A 137 -8.23 -2.73 5.05
C GLU A 137 -6.88 -2.10 5.42
N LEU A 138 -6.72 -1.72 6.69
CA LEU A 138 -5.46 -1.23 7.24
C LEU A 138 -4.75 -2.37 7.97
N HIS A 139 -3.53 -2.67 7.60
CA HIS A 139 -2.67 -3.63 8.27
C HIS A 139 -1.49 -2.87 8.89
N ILE A 140 -1.41 -2.80 10.21
CA ILE A 140 -0.42 -1.98 10.92
C ILE A 140 0.44 -2.83 11.84
N LEU A 141 1.70 -3.10 11.44
CA LEU A 141 2.72 -3.72 12.26
C LEU A 141 3.43 -2.61 13.06
N VAL A 142 3.00 -2.36 14.29
CA VAL A 142 3.37 -1.15 15.03
C VAL A 142 4.86 -1.12 15.42
N MET A 143 5.43 -2.26 15.86
CA MET A 143 6.81 -2.33 16.39
C MET A 143 7.53 -3.58 15.88
N LEU A 144 8.31 -3.46 14.80
CA LEU A 144 9.04 -4.56 14.21
C LEU A 144 10.23 -5.01 15.08
N ASN A 145 11.03 -4.08 15.59
CA ASN A 145 12.24 -4.34 16.39
C ASN A 145 11.99 -4.15 17.88
N ALA A 146 11.10 -4.97 18.43
CA ALA A 146 10.73 -4.87 19.84
C ALA A 146 11.90 -5.16 20.80
N ASP A 147 12.87 -6.00 20.39
CA ASP A 147 14.07 -6.31 21.18
C ASP A 147 15.03 -5.12 21.19
N GLY A 148 15.22 -4.45 20.05
CA GLY A 148 16.03 -3.24 19.96
C GLY A 148 15.39 -2.03 20.67
N ASN A 149 14.06 -1.92 20.62
CA ASN A 149 13.32 -0.88 21.32
C ASN A 149 13.51 -0.97 22.84
N ASP A 150 13.45 -2.18 23.41
CA ASP A 150 13.61 -2.42 24.85
C ASP A 150 14.98 -1.99 25.40
N ILE A 151 16.00 -1.95 24.56
CA ILE A 151 17.37 -1.55 24.93
C ILE A 151 17.84 -0.27 24.23
N ASP A 152 16.91 0.46 23.64
CA ASP A 152 17.13 1.76 22.96
C ASP A 152 18.30 1.72 21.96
N THR A 153 18.24 0.78 21.02
CA THR A 153 19.27 0.61 19.99
C THR A 153 18.68 0.59 18.58
N ARG A 154 19.42 1.14 17.62
CA ARG A 154 19.06 1.09 16.20
C ARG A 154 18.91 -0.34 15.71
N TRP A 155 19.83 -1.21 16.08
CA TRP A 155 19.93 -2.57 15.57
C TRP A 155 19.01 -3.54 16.33
N ASN A 156 18.76 -4.71 15.76
CA ASN A 156 18.15 -5.79 16.52
C ASN A 156 19.16 -6.40 17.51
N ILE A 157 18.72 -7.41 18.27
CA ILE A 157 19.59 -8.04 19.29
C ILE A 157 20.83 -8.72 18.70
N ASN A 158 20.80 -9.07 17.42
CA ASN A 158 21.93 -9.64 16.68
C ASN A 158 22.88 -8.57 16.10
N GLN A 159 22.67 -7.29 16.41
CA GLN A 159 23.43 -6.15 15.89
C GLN A 159 23.28 -5.96 14.37
N VAL A 160 22.13 -6.35 13.82
CA VAL A 160 21.79 -6.18 12.39
C VAL A 160 20.88 -4.95 12.22
N ASP A 161 21.17 -4.16 11.20
CA ASP A 161 20.28 -3.10 10.72
C ASP A 161 19.15 -3.75 9.92
N LEU A 162 17.95 -3.84 10.52
CA LEU A 162 16.81 -4.52 9.91
C LEU A 162 16.41 -3.86 8.59
N ASN A 163 16.56 -2.53 8.46
CA ASN A 163 16.31 -1.81 7.20
C ASN A 163 17.49 -1.87 6.22
N ARG A 164 18.32 -2.93 6.32
CA ARG A 164 19.35 -3.35 5.36
C ARG A 164 19.29 -4.85 5.07
N ASN A 165 18.28 -5.54 5.61
CA ASN A 165 18.19 -7.00 5.61
C ASN A 165 17.17 -7.57 4.63
N TYR A 166 16.51 -6.73 3.82
CA TYR A 166 15.53 -7.14 2.80
C TYR A 166 16.19 -7.57 1.49
N ASP A 167 15.58 -8.52 0.77
CA ASP A 167 16.09 -9.08 -0.49
C ASP A 167 15.70 -8.20 -1.70
N HIS A 168 16.21 -6.98 -1.71
CA HIS A 168 16.24 -6.13 -2.90
C HIS A 168 17.61 -5.48 -2.98
N TYR A 169 18.47 -6.01 -3.87
CA TYR A 169 19.89 -5.61 -3.96
C TYR A 169 20.63 -5.65 -2.62
N TRP A 170 20.27 -6.62 -1.78
CA TRP A 170 20.89 -6.82 -0.48
C TRP A 170 22.41 -6.74 -0.56
N ASN A 171 23.05 -6.01 0.37
CA ASN A 171 24.50 -5.85 0.52
C ASN A 171 25.26 -5.40 -0.75
N THR A 172 24.60 -4.69 -1.68
CA THR A 172 25.24 -4.17 -2.90
C THR A 172 25.59 -2.68 -2.82
N CYS A 173 25.16 -1.97 -1.78
CA CYS A 173 25.59 -0.62 -1.43
C CYS A 173 26.61 -0.65 -0.28
N PRO A 174 27.42 0.40 -0.10
CA PRO A 174 28.15 0.60 1.15
C PRO A 174 27.16 0.67 2.31
N THR A 175 27.13 -0.38 3.13
CA THR A 175 26.23 -0.47 4.27
C THR A 175 26.93 -1.10 5.45
N THR A 176 26.38 -0.88 6.64
CA THR A 176 26.85 -1.49 7.88
C THR A 176 25.80 -2.48 8.37
N GLN A 177 26.25 -3.65 8.81
CA GLN A 177 25.41 -4.62 9.53
C GLN A 177 24.15 -5.11 8.77
N PRO A 178 24.28 -5.56 7.50
CA PRO A 178 23.11 -6.01 6.72
C PRO A 178 22.66 -7.43 7.09
N GLY A 179 23.25 -8.07 8.10
CA GLY A 179 23.05 -9.46 8.44
C GLY A 179 23.92 -10.43 7.64
N SER A 180 23.73 -11.72 7.85
CA SER A 180 24.48 -12.80 7.19
C SER A 180 23.95 -13.16 5.81
N GLY A 181 22.73 -12.76 5.49
CA GLY A 181 22.00 -12.93 4.24
C GLY A 181 20.77 -12.03 4.21
N ALA A 182 20.14 -11.89 3.08
CA ALA A 182 18.82 -11.29 3.02
C ALA A 182 17.86 -12.12 3.88
N PHE A 183 17.01 -11.43 4.67
CA PHE A 183 16.07 -12.06 5.60
C PHE A 183 16.74 -13.02 6.60
N SER A 184 17.99 -12.75 6.99
CA SER A 184 18.68 -13.54 8.02
C SER A 184 18.08 -13.34 9.42
N GLU A 185 17.35 -12.25 9.62
CA GLU A 185 16.77 -11.90 10.91
C GLU A 185 15.29 -12.32 10.97
N SER A 186 14.85 -12.81 12.13
CA SER A 186 13.47 -13.28 12.32
C SER A 186 12.43 -12.20 12.07
N GLU A 187 12.73 -10.97 12.44
CA GLU A 187 11.85 -9.81 12.28
C GLU A 187 11.60 -9.50 10.80
N THR A 188 12.65 -9.38 10.00
CA THR A 188 12.52 -9.06 8.57
C THR A 188 11.97 -10.22 7.76
N LEU A 189 12.31 -11.46 8.13
CA LEU A 189 11.71 -12.65 7.54
C LEU A 189 10.21 -12.69 7.81
N ALA A 190 9.79 -12.47 9.06
CA ALA A 190 8.38 -12.45 9.43
C ALA A 190 7.62 -11.35 8.68
N ASN A 191 8.18 -10.13 8.61
CA ASN A 191 7.60 -9.02 7.86
C ASN A 191 7.46 -9.36 6.37
N SER A 192 8.50 -9.93 5.73
CA SER A 192 8.44 -10.30 4.32
C SER A 192 7.43 -11.42 4.06
N VAL A 193 7.31 -12.40 4.95
CA VAL A 193 6.27 -13.44 4.86
C VAL A 193 4.88 -12.81 4.94
N TYR A 194 4.65 -11.92 5.93
CA TYR A 194 3.39 -11.22 6.07
C TYR A 194 3.03 -10.44 4.79
N MET A 195 3.97 -9.67 4.24
CA MET A 195 3.77 -8.92 2.99
C MET A 195 3.37 -9.86 1.83
N ASN A 196 3.98 -11.04 1.75
CA ASN A 196 3.72 -12.00 0.66
C ASN A 196 2.43 -12.81 0.83
N THR A 197 1.94 -13.02 2.06
CA THR A 197 0.79 -13.91 2.32
C THR A 197 -0.48 -13.19 2.70
N GLU A 198 -0.38 -12.09 3.43
CA GLU A 198 -1.54 -11.38 3.97
C GLU A 198 -1.89 -10.10 3.16
N VAL A 199 -0.88 -9.44 2.58
CA VAL A 199 -1.06 -8.20 1.80
C VAL A 199 -0.32 -8.25 0.46
N PRO A 200 -0.43 -9.33 -0.34
CA PRO A 200 0.41 -9.53 -1.54
C PRO A 200 0.18 -8.50 -2.63
N ASP A 201 -0.87 -7.71 -2.55
CA ASP A 201 -1.30 -6.74 -3.56
C ASP A 201 -1.64 -5.36 -2.98
N ALA A 202 -1.03 -5.01 -1.84
CA ALA A 202 -1.26 -3.75 -1.17
C ALA A 202 -1.23 -2.53 -2.12
N ASP A 203 -2.17 -1.63 -1.92
CA ASP A 203 -2.31 -0.42 -2.72
C ASP A 203 -1.47 0.75 -2.19
N LEU A 204 -0.95 0.61 -0.96
CA LEU A 204 0.00 1.53 -0.33
C LEU A 204 0.82 0.79 0.72
N TYR A 205 2.12 1.09 0.79
CA TYR A 205 2.97 0.69 1.91
C TYR A 205 3.72 1.90 2.47
N VAL A 206 3.65 2.10 3.79
CA VAL A 206 4.41 3.15 4.49
C VAL A 206 5.21 2.53 5.63
N THR A 207 6.53 2.74 5.62
CA THR A 207 7.43 2.33 6.70
C THR A 207 7.87 3.55 7.51
N MET A 208 7.61 3.51 8.82
CA MET A 208 7.79 4.64 9.73
C MET A 208 9.15 4.61 10.39
N HIS A 209 9.86 5.72 10.30
CA HIS A 209 11.19 5.94 10.86
C HIS A 209 11.31 7.29 11.58
N THR A 210 12.44 7.52 12.21
CA THR A 210 12.75 8.79 12.89
C THR A 210 14.17 9.22 12.62
N GLY A 211 14.41 10.49 12.39
CA GLY A 211 15.77 11.04 12.28
C GLY A 211 15.84 12.36 11.52
N VAL A 212 15.04 12.51 10.48
CA VAL A 212 14.98 13.74 9.68
C VAL A 212 13.61 13.87 9.04
N TRP A 213 13.01 15.02 9.13
CA TRP A 213 11.67 15.26 8.59
C TRP A 213 11.65 15.22 7.06
N ILE A 214 11.29 14.06 6.52
CA ILE A 214 11.22 13.82 5.07
C ILE A 214 10.41 12.57 4.75
N MET A 215 9.71 12.56 3.65
CA MET A 215 9.10 11.36 3.09
C MET A 215 9.87 10.92 1.84
N LEU A 216 10.22 9.64 1.77
CA LEU A 216 11.11 9.08 0.77
C LEU A 216 10.42 8.01 -0.06
N TYR A 217 10.42 8.18 -1.39
CA TYR A 217 9.98 7.14 -2.32
C TYR A 217 11.19 6.42 -2.98
N PRO A 218 11.00 5.25 -3.60
CA PRO A 218 12.07 4.54 -4.29
C PRO A 218 12.75 5.38 -5.40
N TRP A 219 14.01 5.19 -5.68
CA TRP A 219 14.88 4.11 -5.17
C TRP A 219 15.86 4.64 -4.15
N GLY A 220 16.26 3.77 -3.19
CA GLY A 220 17.39 4.08 -2.34
C GLY A 220 18.73 3.80 -3.01
N LYS A 221 18.79 2.78 -3.86
CA LYS A 221 20.03 2.39 -4.55
C LYS A 221 20.45 3.38 -5.61
N TRP A 222 19.54 3.90 -6.40
CA TRP A 222 19.80 4.73 -7.58
C TRP A 222 19.17 6.11 -7.47
N PRO A 223 19.82 7.13 -8.07
CA PRO A 223 19.21 8.46 -8.16
C PRO A 223 18.14 8.56 -9.27
N GLU A 224 18.02 7.54 -10.11
CA GLU A 224 17.02 7.48 -11.17
C GLU A 224 15.61 7.35 -10.59
N GLN A 225 14.65 7.89 -11.30
CA GLN A 225 13.23 7.82 -10.92
C GLN A 225 12.71 6.37 -11.04
N PRO A 226 11.79 5.94 -10.17
CA PRO A 226 11.08 4.68 -10.33
C PRO A 226 10.16 4.69 -11.56
N SER A 227 9.69 3.52 -11.99
CA SER A 227 8.80 3.41 -13.15
C SER A 227 7.50 4.22 -12.98
N ASP A 228 6.96 4.22 -11.77
CA ASP A 228 5.74 4.97 -11.42
C ASP A 228 6.02 6.38 -10.86
N TRP A 229 7.08 7.05 -11.33
CA TRP A 229 7.49 8.36 -10.81
C TRP A 229 6.40 9.43 -10.89
N GLU A 230 5.49 9.35 -11.86
CA GLU A 230 4.37 10.29 -11.99
C GLU A 230 3.43 10.22 -10.81
N LEU A 231 3.14 9.00 -10.30
CA LEU A 231 2.34 8.80 -9.10
C LEU A 231 3.01 9.43 -7.87
N PHE A 232 4.31 9.15 -7.65
CA PHE A 232 5.04 9.73 -6.50
C PHE A 232 5.13 11.25 -6.58
N HIS A 233 5.29 11.81 -7.78
CA HIS A 233 5.31 13.26 -7.98
C HIS A 233 3.92 13.87 -7.79
N PHE A 234 2.86 13.20 -8.24
CA PHE A 234 1.49 13.66 -7.96
C PHE A 234 1.24 13.75 -6.45
N ILE A 235 1.55 12.68 -5.70
CA ILE A 235 1.40 12.67 -4.23
C ILE A 235 2.22 13.79 -3.59
N ARG A 236 3.50 13.95 -3.99
CA ARG A 236 4.35 15.05 -3.52
C ARG A 236 3.72 16.41 -3.74
N ASP A 237 3.30 16.67 -4.97
CA ASP A 237 2.83 17.99 -5.37
C ASP A 237 1.49 18.33 -4.69
N ASP A 238 0.63 17.32 -4.49
CA ASP A 238 -0.64 17.50 -3.82
C ASP A 238 -0.46 17.69 -2.30
N VAL A 239 0.34 16.85 -1.65
CA VAL A 239 0.69 17.03 -0.22
C VAL A 239 1.32 18.39 0.02
N ASN A 240 2.32 18.79 -0.79
CA ASN A 240 3.02 20.06 -0.58
C ASN A 240 2.18 21.28 -0.95
N SER A 241 1.10 21.13 -1.71
CA SER A 241 0.19 22.22 -2.04
C SER A 241 -0.92 22.40 -1.02
N ASN A 242 -1.35 21.34 -0.35
CA ASN A 242 -2.62 21.33 0.36
C ASN A 242 -2.53 20.90 1.83
N ILE A 243 -1.44 20.21 2.25
CA ILE A 243 -1.39 19.55 3.55
C ILE A 243 -0.16 19.92 4.37
N SER A 244 1.05 19.68 3.86
CA SER A 244 2.30 19.83 4.59
C SER A 244 3.45 20.24 3.69
N GLU A 245 4.40 21.00 4.23
CA GLU A 245 5.65 21.34 3.55
C GLU A 245 6.72 20.24 3.66
N ILE A 246 6.38 19.04 4.14
CA ILE A 246 7.32 17.93 4.26
C ILE A 246 8.03 17.66 2.93
N PRO A 247 9.38 17.60 2.91
CA PRO A 247 10.09 17.25 1.68
C PRO A 247 9.76 15.82 1.25
N ILE A 248 9.31 15.60 0.02
CA ILE A 248 9.03 14.28 -0.55
C ILE A 248 9.98 14.05 -1.71
N ARG A 249 10.89 13.05 -1.60
CA ARG A 249 12.00 12.87 -2.52
C ARG A 249 12.33 11.40 -2.79
N ASN A 250 12.99 11.14 -3.93
CA ASN A 250 13.70 9.90 -4.15
C ASN A 250 14.73 9.68 -3.03
N ALA A 251 14.76 8.48 -2.43
CA ALA A 251 15.53 8.21 -1.22
C ALA A 251 17.04 8.34 -1.41
N ASN A 252 17.57 7.94 -2.57
CA ASN A 252 18.98 8.12 -2.90
C ASN A 252 19.38 9.60 -2.87
N GLN A 253 18.54 10.46 -3.43
CA GLN A 253 18.80 11.90 -3.55
C GLN A 253 18.38 12.67 -2.27
N GLY A 254 17.38 12.17 -1.55
CA GLY A 254 16.85 12.80 -0.34
C GLY A 254 17.75 12.61 0.87
N LEU A 255 18.37 11.43 1.00
CA LEU A 255 19.29 11.12 2.09
C LEU A 255 20.67 10.67 1.56
N TYR A 256 20.80 9.42 1.18
CA TYR A 256 22.04 8.79 0.71
C TYR A 256 21.75 7.44 0.04
N PRO A 257 22.66 6.92 -0.79
CA PRO A 257 22.52 5.57 -1.37
C PRO A 257 22.36 4.49 -0.30
N ASN A 258 21.28 3.71 -0.37
CA ASN A 258 20.99 2.60 0.54
C ASN A 258 20.36 1.42 -0.22
N CYS A 259 20.54 0.20 0.30
CA CYS A 259 20.09 -1.04 -0.31
C CYS A 259 19.59 -2.01 0.75
N GLY A 260 18.78 -3.00 0.35
CA GLY A 260 18.22 -3.98 1.27
C GLY A 260 17.19 -3.37 2.23
N THR A 261 16.53 -2.31 1.80
CA THR A 261 15.51 -1.61 2.59
C THR A 261 14.13 -2.19 2.35
N SER A 262 13.26 -2.10 3.35
CA SER A 262 11.84 -2.51 3.25
C SER A 262 11.11 -1.73 2.15
N ARG A 263 11.37 -0.43 2.02
CA ARG A 263 10.79 0.43 0.97
C ARG A 263 11.10 -0.10 -0.43
N ASP A 264 12.40 -0.34 -0.73
CA ASP A 264 12.80 -0.78 -2.08
C ASP A 264 12.35 -2.22 -2.36
N TYR A 265 12.22 -3.07 -1.32
CA TYR A 265 11.61 -4.39 -1.41
C TYR A 265 10.10 -4.29 -1.70
N GLY A 266 9.37 -3.49 -0.94
CA GLY A 266 7.94 -3.28 -1.14
C GLY A 266 7.59 -2.79 -2.55
N TYR A 267 8.40 -1.87 -3.11
CA TYR A 267 8.18 -1.40 -4.47
C TYR A 267 8.73 -2.36 -5.52
N GLY A 268 10.00 -2.76 -5.41
CA GLY A 268 10.71 -3.48 -6.49
C GLY A 268 10.36 -4.96 -6.59
N VAL A 269 9.92 -5.59 -5.49
CA VAL A 269 9.60 -7.01 -5.42
C VAL A 269 8.09 -7.24 -5.29
N MET A 270 7.41 -6.45 -4.44
CA MET A 270 5.99 -6.60 -4.20
C MET A 270 5.12 -5.74 -5.12
N GLY A 271 5.67 -4.70 -5.76
CA GLY A 271 4.94 -3.80 -6.66
C GLY A 271 4.07 -2.75 -5.94
N PHE A 272 4.28 -2.53 -4.65
CA PHE A 272 3.53 -1.54 -3.86
C PHE A 272 4.04 -0.13 -4.12
N PRO A 273 3.19 0.91 -4.22
CA PRO A 273 3.66 2.28 -4.05
C PRO A 273 4.11 2.44 -2.59
N THR A 274 5.39 2.76 -2.40
CA THR A 274 6.01 2.68 -1.07
C THR A 274 6.66 3.98 -0.68
N PHE A 275 6.49 4.35 0.60
CA PHE A 275 7.19 5.47 1.22
C PHE A 275 7.91 5.03 2.51
N THR A 276 9.10 5.57 2.73
CA THR A 276 9.64 5.72 4.09
C THR A 276 9.22 7.07 4.61
N PHE A 277 8.49 7.09 5.71
CA PHE A 277 8.13 8.31 6.42
C PHE A 277 9.11 8.50 7.56
N GLU A 278 9.99 9.47 7.44
CA GLU A 278 10.94 9.84 8.47
C GLU A 278 10.38 11.02 9.26
N THR A 279 10.13 10.83 10.54
CA THR A 279 9.73 11.90 11.44
C THR A 279 10.94 12.67 11.97
N ASP A 280 10.72 13.88 12.47
CA ASP A 280 11.80 14.63 13.14
C ASP A 280 12.29 13.89 14.38
N ASP A 281 13.57 14.10 14.73
CA ASP A 281 14.12 13.72 16.02
C ASP A 281 13.68 14.74 17.08
N GLU A 282 12.75 14.35 17.93
CA GLU A 282 12.14 15.21 18.93
C GLU A 282 13.15 15.75 19.96
N GLN A 283 14.21 15.02 20.24
CA GLN A 283 15.21 15.43 21.21
C GLN A 283 16.12 16.54 20.69
N TRP A 284 16.45 16.45 19.40
CA TRP A 284 17.45 17.31 18.78
C TRP A 284 16.85 18.50 18.02
N LEU A 285 15.69 18.29 17.40
CA LEU A 285 15.14 19.24 16.43
C LEU A 285 13.93 19.99 16.99
N LEU A 286 13.03 19.33 17.73
CA LEU A 286 11.79 19.94 18.18
C LEU A 286 11.92 20.58 19.58
N GLY A 287 12.47 19.87 20.55
CA GLY A 287 12.87 20.41 21.86
C GLY A 287 11.75 20.79 22.83
N THR A 288 10.50 20.87 22.39
CA THR A 288 9.33 21.14 23.24
C THR A 288 8.17 20.21 22.92
N VAL A 289 7.28 20.03 23.92
CA VAL A 289 6.06 19.23 23.79
C VAL A 289 5.12 19.79 22.74
N GLU A 290 4.95 21.12 22.73
CA GLU A 290 4.09 21.79 21.75
C GLU A 290 4.61 21.57 20.31
N ALA A 291 5.91 21.73 20.09
CA ALA A 291 6.50 21.51 18.76
C ALA A 291 6.38 20.05 18.31
N LEU A 292 6.50 19.08 19.23
CA LEU A 292 6.27 17.66 18.95
C LEU A 292 4.80 17.41 18.63
N SER A 293 3.87 17.94 19.41
CA SER A 293 2.43 17.79 19.18
C SER A 293 2.01 18.38 17.83
N ASP A 294 2.50 19.58 17.50
CA ASP A 294 2.19 20.23 16.23
C ASP A 294 2.74 19.40 15.05
N ARG A 295 3.96 18.85 15.19
CA ARG A 295 4.59 18.01 14.17
C ARG A 295 3.82 16.70 13.97
N LEU A 296 3.46 16.00 15.05
CA LEU A 296 2.65 14.77 14.96
C LEU A 296 1.30 15.04 14.32
N GLY A 297 0.65 16.18 14.63
CA GLY A 297 -0.59 16.58 13.99
C GLY A 297 -0.43 16.73 12.47
N GLU A 298 0.62 17.43 12.03
CA GLU A 298 0.93 17.60 10.60
C GLU A 298 1.25 16.26 9.90
N GLU A 299 2.00 15.39 10.56
CA GLU A 299 2.35 14.08 10.03
C GLU A 299 1.14 13.14 9.95
N MET A 300 0.25 13.19 10.94
CA MET A 300 -1.04 12.48 10.91
C MET A 300 -1.93 12.97 9.76
N ASP A 301 -1.96 14.27 9.47
CA ASP A 301 -2.71 14.79 8.32
C ASP A 301 -2.17 14.24 6.99
N VAL A 302 -0.84 14.08 6.86
CA VAL A 302 -0.23 13.42 5.68
C VAL A 302 -0.61 11.94 5.63
N MET A 303 -0.57 11.22 6.76
CA MET A 303 -0.96 9.81 6.80
C MET A 303 -2.42 9.60 6.44
N ARG A 304 -3.31 10.42 6.99
CA ARG A 304 -4.73 10.40 6.63
C ARG A 304 -4.93 10.64 5.14
N TYR A 305 -4.28 11.67 4.57
CA TYR A 305 -4.35 11.92 3.14
C TYR A 305 -3.93 10.69 2.31
N LEU A 306 -2.84 10.02 2.68
CA LEU A 306 -2.37 8.83 1.96
C LEU A 306 -3.38 7.68 2.04
N ILE A 307 -4.00 7.46 3.19
CA ILE A 307 -4.97 6.38 3.44
C ILE A 307 -6.33 6.71 2.80
N GLU A 308 -6.88 7.90 3.06
CA GLU A 308 -8.18 8.34 2.55
C GLU A 308 -8.24 8.40 1.01
N ASN A 309 -7.08 8.55 0.36
CA ASN A 309 -6.96 8.60 -1.09
C ASN A 309 -6.35 7.32 -1.71
N VAL A 310 -6.21 6.23 -0.94
CA VAL A 310 -5.58 4.99 -1.42
C VAL A 310 -6.21 4.47 -2.70
N TRP A 311 -7.50 4.68 -2.88
CA TRP A 311 -8.24 4.32 -4.09
C TRP A 311 -7.59 4.87 -5.37
N TYR A 312 -6.90 6.00 -5.30
CA TYR A 312 -6.26 6.65 -6.45
C TYR A 312 -4.83 6.16 -6.74
N TRP A 313 -4.19 5.42 -5.84
CA TRP A 313 -2.76 5.07 -5.97
C TRP A 313 -2.47 3.91 -6.92
N ARG A 314 -3.45 3.52 -7.69
CA ARG A 314 -3.32 2.57 -8.80
C ARG A 314 -4.02 3.08 -10.07
N ALA A 315 -3.81 2.39 -11.19
CA ALA A 315 -4.68 2.56 -12.35
C ALA A 315 -6.10 2.08 -11.99
N ARG A 316 -7.10 2.81 -12.45
CA ARG A 316 -8.53 2.51 -12.30
C ARG A 316 -9.18 2.68 -13.67
N LEU A 317 -9.19 1.60 -14.44
CA LEU A 317 -9.73 1.64 -15.80
C LEU A 317 -11.22 1.40 -15.78
N ILE A 318 -11.93 2.25 -16.52
CA ILE A 318 -13.35 2.06 -16.83
C ILE A 318 -13.53 2.05 -18.34
N VAL A 319 -14.46 1.21 -18.82
CA VAL A 319 -14.87 1.22 -20.22
C VAL A 319 -15.99 2.24 -20.40
N ASP A 320 -15.72 3.28 -21.19
CA ASP A 320 -16.70 4.33 -21.50
C ASP A 320 -17.66 3.87 -22.60
N SER A 321 -17.15 3.14 -23.60
CA SER A 321 -17.92 2.54 -24.67
C SER A 321 -17.19 1.35 -25.27
N LEU A 322 -17.94 0.34 -25.73
CA LEU A 322 -17.43 -0.84 -26.41
C LEU A 322 -18.37 -1.21 -27.56
N VAL A 323 -17.83 -1.27 -28.78
CA VAL A 323 -18.59 -1.61 -30.00
C VAL A 323 -17.97 -2.86 -30.62
N VAL A 324 -18.79 -3.88 -30.83
CA VAL A 324 -18.41 -5.14 -31.47
C VAL A 324 -18.89 -5.17 -32.91
N GLU A 325 -17.93 -5.31 -33.84
CA GLU A 325 -18.22 -5.40 -35.28
C GLU A 325 -17.30 -6.43 -35.97
N ASN A 326 -17.84 -7.52 -36.51
CA ASN A 326 -17.12 -8.54 -37.30
C ASN A 326 -15.87 -9.17 -36.60
N GLY A 327 -15.90 -9.37 -35.29
CA GLY A 327 -14.78 -9.90 -34.52
C GLY A 327 -13.77 -8.85 -34.03
N GLU A 328 -13.90 -7.62 -34.53
CA GLU A 328 -13.16 -6.47 -34.01
C GLU A 328 -13.96 -5.82 -32.88
N VAL A 329 -13.27 -5.38 -31.83
CA VAL A 329 -13.85 -4.65 -30.71
C VAL A 329 -13.18 -3.28 -30.63
N ARG A 330 -13.97 -2.23 -30.85
CA ARG A 330 -13.54 -0.86 -30.60
C ARG A 330 -13.94 -0.48 -29.17
N VAL A 331 -12.97 -0.09 -28.35
CA VAL A 331 -13.19 0.25 -26.96
C VAL A 331 -12.58 1.59 -26.62
N SER A 332 -13.36 2.42 -25.92
CA SER A 332 -12.88 3.65 -25.26
C SER A 332 -12.73 3.36 -23.76
N VAL A 333 -11.56 3.65 -23.21
CA VAL A 333 -11.19 3.36 -21.82
C VAL A 333 -10.65 4.62 -21.17
N SER A 334 -11.15 4.95 -19.98
CA SER A 334 -10.65 6.03 -19.14
C SER A 334 -9.95 5.47 -17.91
N ASN A 335 -8.84 6.10 -17.50
CA ASN A 335 -8.15 5.80 -16.26
C ASN A 335 -8.49 6.89 -15.23
N LEU A 336 -9.23 6.52 -14.19
CA LEU A 336 -9.61 7.41 -13.09
C LEU A 336 -8.55 7.51 -11.99
N GLY A 337 -7.58 6.58 -11.99
CA GLY A 337 -6.49 6.54 -11.02
C GLY A 337 -5.37 7.54 -11.30
N ARG A 338 -4.41 7.57 -10.39
CA ARG A 338 -3.19 8.41 -10.48
C ARG A 338 -1.95 7.62 -10.90
N ALA A 339 -2.06 6.31 -11.04
CA ALA A 339 -1.01 5.50 -11.65
C ALA A 339 -1.36 5.21 -13.12
N THR A 340 -0.34 5.16 -13.95
CA THR A 340 -0.43 4.69 -15.34
C THR A 340 -0.45 3.16 -15.37
N THR A 341 -1.16 2.56 -16.32
CA THR A 341 -0.93 1.17 -16.71
C THR A 341 -0.35 1.14 -18.11
N SER A 342 0.67 0.34 -18.33
CA SER A 342 1.27 0.10 -19.65
C SER A 342 0.74 -1.18 -20.30
N ASN A 343 -0.05 -1.97 -19.56
CA ASN A 343 -0.41 -3.30 -19.97
C ASN A 343 -1.88 -3.58 -19.58
N ALA A 344 -2.77 -3.36 -20.52
CA ALA A 344 -4.20 -3.61 -20.37
C ALA A 344 -4.74 -4.36 -21.61
N THR A 345 -5.74 -5.21 -21.41
CA THR A 345 -6.47 -5.84 -22.50
C THR A 345 -7.90 -6.15 -22.11
N LEU A 346 -8.72 -6.45 -23.12
CA LEU A 346 -10.07 -7.01 -22.93
C LEU A 346 -10.03 -8.53 -23.07
N THR A 347 -10.83 -9.20 -22.26
CA THR A 347 -11.08 -10.62 -22.33
C THR A 347 -12.57 -10.82 -22.55
N TYR A 348 -12.96 -11.71 -23.44
CA TYR A 348 -14.34 -12.14 -23.59
C TYR A 348 -14.48 -13.57 -23.05
N VAL A 349 -15.44 -13.78 -22.16
CA VAL A 349 -15.73 -15.08 -21.56
C VAL A 349 -17.14 -15.50 -21.99
N SER A 350 -17.26 -16.69 -22.64
CA SER A 350 -18.53 -17.26 -23.02
C SER A 350 -19.31 -17.80 -21.81
N GLU A 351 -20.63 -18.02 -21.94
CA GLU A 351 -21.41 -18.67 -20.87
C GLU A 351 -20.94 -20.11 -20.55
N GLU A 352 -20.25 -20.77 -21.48
CA GLU A 352 -19.68 -22.11 -21.30
C GLU A 352 -18.33 -22.07 -20.57
N GLY A 353 -17.80 -20.86 -20.26
CA GLY A 353 -16.54 -20.66 -19.57
C GLY A 353 -15.32 -20.67 -20.49
N GLU A 354 -15.51 -20.65 -21.80
CA GLU A 354 -14.42 -20.46 -22.75
C GLU A 354 -13.91 -19.01 -22.71
N THR A 355 -12.59 -18.84 -22.63
CA THR A 355 -11.95 -17.51 -22.56
C THR A 355 -11.35 -17.17 -23.91
N TRP A 356 -11.65 -15.96 -24.40
CA TRP A 356 -11.13 -15.42 -25.64
C TRP A 356 -10.33 -14.15 -25.39
N LEU A 357 -9.11 -14.09 -25.91
CA LEU A 357 -8.23 -12.94 -25.86
C LEU A 357 -8.03 -12.38 -27.26
N PRO A 358 -7.72 -11.09 -27.43
CA PRO A 358 -7.33 -10.54 -28.73
C PRO A 358 -6.12 -11.30 -29.31
N ILE A 359 -6.09 -11.42 -30.64
CA ILE A 359 -4.98 -12.07 -31.32
C ILE A 359 -3.68 -11.31 -31.05
N GLY A 360 -2.65 -12.07 -30.65
CA GLY A 360 -1.33 -11.55 -30.36
C GLY A 360 -1.13 -11.08 -28.91
N PHE A 361 -2.15 -11.19 -28.07
CA PHE A 361 -1.97 -10.97 -26.63
C PHE A 361 -1.55 -12.27 -25.94
N ASP A 362 -0.40 -12.25 -25.27
CA ASP A 362 0.05 -13.33 -24.39
C ASP A 362 0.44 -12.74 -23.03
N PRO A 363 -0.34 -13.02 -21.96
CA PRO A 363 -0.05 -12.48 -20.64
C PRO A 363 1.23 -13.08 -20.00
N GLU A 364 1.67 -14.28 -20.43
CA GLU A 364 2.87 -14.94 -19.90
C GLU A 364 4.15 -14.50 -20.62
N ASP A 365 4.03 -14.16 -21.90
CA ASP A 365 5.16 -13.76 -22.76
C ASP A 365 5.00 -12.30 -23.24
N SER A 366 4.45 -11.41 -22.39
CA SER A 366 4.22 -10.02 -22.78
C SER A 366 5.52 -9.37 -23.28
N PRO A 367 5.65 -9.05 -24.56
CA PRO A 367 6.83 -8.37 -25.10
C PRO A 367 6.89 -6.90 -24.65
N CYS A 368 6.02 -6.50 -23.73
CA CYS A 368 5.88 -5.14 -23.25
C CYS A 368 6.84 -4.77 -22.11
N ASP A 369 7.74 -5.66 -21.74
CA ASP A 369 8.79 -5.48 -20.72
C ASP A 369 9.86 -4.42 -21.07
N SER A 370 9.72 -3.69 -22.16
CA SER A 370 10.74 -2.71 -22.49
C SER A 370 10.40 -1.34 -21.94
N ALA A 371 11.34 -0.72 -21.26
CA ALA A 371 11.33 0.66 -20.78
C ALA A 371 11.11 1.74 -21.87
N GLU A 372 10.81 1.34 -23.10
CA GLU A 372 10.55 2.20 -24.24
C GLU A 372 9.05 2.33 -24.58
N ILE A 373 8.16 1.89 -23.70
CA ILE A 373 6.72 1.98 -23.98
C ILE A 373 6.30 3.44 -23.88
N GLY A 374 6.29 4.08 -25.02
CA GLY A 374 5.60 5.35 -25.22
C GLY A 374 4.10 5.13 -25.09
N PHE A 375 3.45 5.92 -24.32
CA PHE A 375 2.02 5.94 -24.05
C PHE A 375 1.20 5.91 -25.36
N ASN A 376 0.10 5.16 -25.38
CA ASN A 376 -0.75 4.81 -26.53
C ASN A 376 -0.20 3.67 -27.42
N TYR A 377 0.28 2.62 -26.80
CA TYR A 377 0.81 1.49 -27.52
C TYR A 377 -0.24 0.41 -27.72
N SER A 378 -0.63 0.14 -28.96
CA SER A 378 -1.34 -1.04 -29.38
C SER A 378 -0.45 -1.83 -30.34
N ALA A 379 0.41 -2.69 -29.84
CA ALA A 379 1.13 -3.65 -30.67
C ALA A 379 0.49 -5.02 -30.54
N PRO A 380 0.53 -5.84 -31.60
CA PRO A 380 0.17 -7.24 -31.49
C PRO A 380 1.00 -7.90 -30.39
N GLY A 381 0.34 -8.51 -29.41
CA GLY A 381 1.00 -9.18 -28.29
C GLY A 381 1.19 -8.38 -27.01
N CYS A 382 0.86 -7.10 -26.99
CA CYS A 382 1.14 -6.23 -25.83
C CYS A 382 -0.11 -5.60 -25.27
N GLY A 383 -1.26 -5.77 -25.41
CA GLY A 383 -2.35 -4.99 -24.83
C GLY A 383 -2.15 -3.47 -25.09
N PHE A 384 -2.71 -2.64 -24.28
CA PHE A 384 -2.66 -1.18 -24.42
C PHE A 384 -2.33 -0.47 -23.11
N GLY A 385 -1.73 0.72 -23.22
CA GLY A 385 -1.45 1.58 -22.09
C GLY A 385 -2.51 2.68 -21.94
N VAL A 386 -2.81 3.06 -20.69
CA VAL A 386 -3.63 4.22 -20.37
C VAL A 386 -2.95 5.02 -19.27
N ASN A 387 -2.56 6.25 -19.60
CA ASN A 387 -1.95 7.16 -18.64
C ASN A 387 -2.93 7.53 -17.52
N ALA A 388 -2.37 7.82 -16.35
CA ALA A 388 -3.14 8.38 -15.25
C ALA A 388 -4.02 9.55 -15.72
N THR A 389 -5.28 9.56 -15.31
CA THR A 389 -6.28 10.62 -15.61
C THR A 389 -6.58 10.88 -17.09
N ASN A 390 -6.16 9.98 -17.98
CA ASN A 390 -6.39 10.08 -19.42
C ASN A 390 -7.36 9.01 -19.92
N SER A 391 -7.77 9.14 -21.19
CA SER A 391 -8.55 8.14 -21.92
C SER A 391 -7.87 7.76 -23.21
N THR A 392 -8.19 6.57 -23.72
CA THR A 392 -7.70 6.07 -25.01
C THR A 392 -8.84 5.34 -25.75
N GLU A 393 -8.79 5.37 -27.08
CA GLU A 393 -9.65 4.56 -27.95
C GLU A 393 -8.78 3.62 -28.76
N ILE A 394 -9.10 2.33 -28.74
CA ILE A 394 -8.37 1.29 -29.45
C ILE A 394 -9.29 0.33 -30.16
N THR A 395 -8.77 -0.40 -31.14
CA THR A 395 -9.45 -1.52 -31.80
C THR A 395 -8.66 -2.80 -31.50
N LEU A 396 -9.34 -3.79 -30.97
CA LEU A 396 -8.79 -5.11 -30.66
C LEU A 396 -9.40 -6.14 -31.61
N ASP A 397 -8.55 -6.97 -32.21
CA ASP A 397 -8.95 -8.05 -33.09
C ASP A 397 -9.05 -9.37 -32.31
N PHE A 398 -10.26 -9.89 -32.16
CA PHE A 398 -10.53 -11.19 -31.52
C PHE A 398 -10.55 -12.34 -32.53
N GLY A 399 -10.26 -12.07 -33.80
CA GLY A 399 -10.25 -13.08 -34.87
C GLY A 399 -11.62 -13.71 -35.13
N GLU A 400 -11.67 -15.03 -35.13
CA GLU A 400 -12.90 -15.81 -35.37
C GLU A 400 -13.67 -16.10 -34.07
N ALA A 401 -13.34 -15.40 -32.94
CA ALA A 401 -14.04 -15.61 -31.67
C ALA A 401 -15.56 -15.35 -31.83
N PRO A 402 -16.41 -16.26 -31.33
CA PRO A 402 -17.85 -16.11 -31.42
C PRO A 402 -18.36 -15.11 -30.37
N ILE A 403 -17.99 -13.85 -30.50
CA ILE A 403 -18.42 -12.78 -29.60
C ILE A 403 -19.86 -12.43 -29.91
N SER A 404 -20.76 -12.78 -28.99
CA SER A 404 -22.18 -12.45 -29.11
C SER A 404 -22.77 -11.99 -27.79
N SER A 405 -23.77 -11.15 -27.86
CA SER A 405 -24.48 -10.62 -26.69
C SER A 405 -25.23 -11.66 -25.86
N ALA A 406 -25.53 -12.82 -26.44
CA ALA A 406 -26.30 -13.87 -25.78
C ALA A 406 -25.47 -14.89 -25.02
N GLU A 407 -24.15 -14.89 -25.20
CA GLU A 407 -23.29 -16.02 -24.85
C GLU A 407 -22.06 -15.66 -23.98
N GLY A 408 -21.88 -14.39 -23.54
CA GLY A 408 -20.73 -14.07 -22.72
C GLY A 408 -20.64 -12.61 -22.24
N GLN A 409 -19.55 -12.32 -21.55
CA GLN A 409 -19.26 -11.04 -20.94
C GLN A 409 -17.81 -10.60 -21.22
N PHE A 410 -17.60 -9.30 -21.38
CA PHE A 410 -16.28 -8.71 -21.45
C PHE A 410 -15.74 -8.42 -20.05
N PHE A 411 -14.44 -8.65 -19.88
CA PHE A 411 -13.67 -8.27 -18.71
C PHE A 411 -12.49 -7.41 -19.14
N LEU A 412 -12.23 -6.37 -18.39
CA LEU A 412 -11.02 -5.56 -18.52
C LEU A 412 -9.96 -6.13 -17.60
N PHE A 413 -8.78 -6.43 -18.17
CA PHE A 413 -7.66 -7.02 -17.46
C PHE A 413 -6.45 -6.10 -17.62
N TYR A 414 -5.85 -5.63 -16.49
CA TYR A 414 -4.77 -4.65 -16.53
C TYR A 414 -3.88 -4.68 -15.28
N GLN A 415 -2.65 -4.20 -15.43
CA GLN A 415 -1.75 -4.00 -14.29
C GLN A 415 -2.12 -2.76 -13.50
N LYS A 416 -2.06 -2.85 -12.17
CA LYS A 416 -2.35 -1.72 -11.28
C LYS A 416 -1.39 -0.53 -11.48
N ARG A 417 -0.13 -0.79 -11.87
CA ARG A 417 0.97 0.18 -12.02
C ARG A 417 1.95 -0.25 -13.11
N VAL A 418 2.87 0.62 -13.49
CA VAL A 418 3.86 0.36 -14.56
C VAL A 418 4.94 -0.62 -14.11
N ILE A 419 5.27 -0.67 -12.81
CA ILE A 419 6.31 -1.60 -12.34
C ILE A 419 5.92 -3.06 -12.58
N ASP A 420 6.84 -3.87 -13.11
CA ASP A 420 6.58 -5.26 -13.49
C ASP A 420 6.06 -6.14 -12.35
N ALA A 421 6.51 -5.87 -11.13
CA ALA A 421 6.04 -6.57 -9.93
C ALA A 421 4.59 -6.22 -9.55
N SER A 422 3.96 -5.22 -10.18
CA SER A 422 2.59 -4.82 -9.89
C SER A 422 1.59 -5.92 -10.23
N THR A 423 0.61 -6.10 -9.37
CA THR A 423 -0.47 -7.08 -9.55
C THR A 423 -1.43 -6.67 -10.67
N TRP A 424 -2.16 -7.67 -11.15
CA TRP A 424 -3.17 -7.49 -12.18
C TRP A 424 -4.57 -7.44 -11.58
N VAL A 425 -5.45 -6.66 -12.22
CA VAL A 425 -6.86 -6.52 -11.87
C VAL A 425 -7.71 -7.04 -13.00
N THR A 426 -8.80 -7.73 -12.66
CA THR A 426 -9.82 -8.16 -13.61
C THR A 426 -11.15 -7.57 -13.19
N GLU A 427 -11.74 -6.74 -14.03
CA GLU A 427 -13.02 -6.08 -13.77
C GLU A 427 -14.03 -6.38 -14.87
N PRO A 428 -15.31 -6.70 -14.54
CA PRO A 428 -16.33 -6.89 -15.55
C PRO A 428 -16.67 -5.57 -16.24
N VAL A 429 -16.82 -5.62 -17.55
CA VAL A 429 -17.32 -4.47 -18.32
C VAL A 429 -18.81 -4.36 -18.12
N ASN A 430 -19.30 -3.15 -17.81
CA ASN A 430 -20.73 -2.91 -17.65
C ASN A 430 -21.45 -3.11 -18.98
N ASP A 431 -22.47 -3.96 -18.98
CA ASP A 431 -23.25 -4.28 -20.16
C ASP A 431 -23.92 -3.06 -20.82
N SER A 432 -24.20 -2.02 -20.05
CA SER A 432 -24.87 -0.82 -20.56
C SER A 432 -24.00 0.00 -21.54
N VAL A 433 -22.67 -0.21 -21.55
CA VAL A 433 -21.74 0.48 -22.46
C VAL A 433 -21.34 -0.37 -23.67
N VAL A 434 -21.87 -1.60 -23.78
CA VAL A 434 -21.54 -2.55 -24.85
C VAL A 434 -22.60 -2.48 -25.96
N GLU A 435 -22.17 -2.18 -27.17
CA GLU A 435 -22.98 -2.15 -28.38
C GLU A 435 -22.54 -3.25 -29.34
N PHE A 436 -23.51 -4.02 -29.85
CA PHE A 436 -23.30 -5.01 -30.90
C PHE A 436 -23.89 -4.52 -32.21
N ASP A 437 -23.20 -4.78 -33.32
CA ASP A 437 -23.75 -4.49 -34.68
C ASP A 437 -25.12 -5.16 -34.85
N ASP A 438 -26.03 -4.44 -35.41
CA ASP A 438 -27.51 -4.52 -35.51
C ASP A 438 -28.21 -5.90 -35.56
N ARG A 439 -27.60 -7.02 -35.20
CA ARG A 439 -28.15 -8.35 -35.46
C ARG A 439 -28.35 -9.26 -34.27
N VAL A 440 -27.92 -8.88 -33.07
CA VAL A 440 -28.04 -9.77 -31.90
C VAL A 440 -28.53 -8.99 -30.66
N GLU A 441 -29.79 -9.22 -30.28
CA GLU A 441 -30.31 -8.72 -29.00
C GLU A 441 -29.68 -9.47 -27.81
N ARG A 442 -29.17 -8.75 -26.84
CA ARG A 442 -28.59 -9.30 -25.63
C ARG A 442 -29.67 -9.88 -24.70
N ALA A 443 -29.54 -11.14 -24.36
CA ALA A 443 -30.32 -11.71 -23.26
C ALA A 443 -29.58 -11.40 -21.93
N LEU A 444 -30.24 -10.70 -21.01
CA LEU A 444 -29.68 -10.39 -19.67
C LEU A 444 -29.34 -11.68 -18.94
N SER A 445 -28.07 -11.99 -18.79
CA SER A 445 -27.59 -13.08 -17.96
C SER A 445 -27.57 -12.65 -16.49
N SER A 446 -27.92 -13.58 -15.61
CA SER A 446 -27.96 -13.33 -14.16
C SER A 446 -26.52 -13.18 -13.60
N PRO A 447 -26.22 -12.16 -12.80
CA PRO A 447 -24.87 -11.90 -12.27
C PRO A 447 -24.26 -13.03 -11.45
N SER A 448 -25.08 -13.96 -10.94
CA SER A 448 -24.66 -15.01 -10.01
C SER A 448 -23.83 -16.16 -10.63
N VAL A 449 -23.78 -16.27 -11.95
CA VAL A 449 -23.03 -17.34 -12.65
C VAL A 449 -21.57 -16.93 -12.86
N PHE A 450 -21.29 -15.64 -13.00
CA PHE A 450 -19.97 -15.11 -13.35
C PHE A 450 -19.00 -14.97 -12.16
N LEU A 451 -19.50 -14.77 -10.93
CA LEU A 451 -18.65 -14.71 -9.74
C LEU A 451 -17.87 -16.04 -9.50
N SER A 452 -18.50 -17.18 -9.81
CA SER A 452 -17.83 -18.48 -9.66
C SER A 452 -16.78 -18.76 -10.76
N MET A 453 -16.83 -18.04 -11.90
CA MET A 453 -15.85 -18.18 -12.98
C MET A 453 -14.63 -17.27 -12.80
N MET A 454 -14.76 -16.13 -12.14
CA MET A 454 -13.62 -15.29 -11.75
C MET A 454 -12.59 -16.06 -10.93
N CYS A 455 -13.03 -16.93 -10.00
CA CYS A 455 -12.11 -17.79 -9.23
C CYS A 455 -11.30 -18.76 -10.09
N VAL A 456 -11.79 -19.13 -11.27
CA VAL A 456 -11.08 -20.05 -12.18
C VAL A 456 -10.06 -19.29 -13.04
N LEU A 457 -10.37 -18.09 -13.46
CA LEU A 457 -9.44 -17.19 -14.19
C LEU A 457 -8.27 -16.76 -13.29
N LEU A 458 -8.55 -16.33 -12.07
CA LEU A 458 -7.52 -15.96 -11.08
C LEU A 458 -6.62 -17.16 -10.73
N ALA A 459 -7.18 -18.39 -10.67
CA ALA A 459 -6.41 -19.61 -10.42
C ALA A 459 -5.53 -20.06 -11.61
N SER A 460 -5.87 -19.67 -12.83
CA SER A 460 -5.06 -20.00 -14.03
C SER A 460 -3.92 -19.02 -14.27
N PHE A 461 -4.07 -17.77 -13.86
CA PHE A 461 -3.03 -16.73 -13.99
C PHE A 461 -2.12 -16.58 -12.76
N GLY A 462 -2.58 -17.02 -11.58
CA GLY A 462 -1.83 -16.95 -10.31
C GLY A 462 -0.77 -18.03 -10.08
N LYS A 463 -0.52 -18.95 -11.03
CA LYS A 463 0.57 -19.91 -10.90
C LYS A 463 1.88 -19.31 -11.43
N ARG A 464 2.54 -18.47 -10.60
CA ARG A 464 3.99 -18.29 -10.72
C ARG A 464 4.64 -19.67 -10.60
N LYS A 465 5.50 -20.01 -11.52
CA LYS A 465 6.39 -21.17 -11.40
C LYS A 465 7.24 -21.00 -10.15
N GLU A 466 7.13 -21.94 -9.23
CA GLU A 466 8.25 -22.27 -8.35
C GLU A 466 9.33 -22.91 -9.23
N ASP A 467 10.41 -22.20 -9.46
CA ASP A 467 11.74 -22.72 -9.77
C ASP A 467 12.78 -21.80 -9.14
#